data_588e230decdad8d1aeb4df56146ee01a
#
_entry.id   588e230decdad8d1aeb4df56146ee01a
#
_cell.length_a   1.000
_cell.length_b   1.000
_cell.length_c   1.000
_cell.angle_alpha   90.00
_cell.angle_beta   90.00
_cell.angle_gamma   90.00
#
_symmetry.space_group_name_H-M   'P 1'
#
loop_
_entity.id
_entity.type
_entity.pdbx_description
1 polymer ?
#
loop_
_entity_poly.entity_id
_entity_poly.type
_entity_poly.pdbx_seq_one_letter_code
_entity_poly.pdbx_strand_id
1 'polypeptide(L)'
;MRYILALDQGTSSSRALIYDAAGAVVGSAQHSIDSNYPQDGWVEQDPEAIWGTIVQAGREAIAAAGIDPSEIAGIGITNQRETSLLWERDTSQCPYSAIVWQDRRSAERCEALAQQRYPQDQADGQLASELIEHTTGLIIDPYFSSTKVEWLLDRVDPERSRAAQGELCFGTVDTFLVWRLTKGARHVTDATNASRTQLFDIDQQAWSPALLDLFNIPSAVLPEVLDCVADFGSADPEWFGALIPICGIAGDQQAALIGQACFEPGMSKSTYGTGCFVMTNTGSQIPRSSQRLLATVAYRIDGQPSYALEGSIFVAGVAIQWLRDQLGLIDHAADTADAFARTGGNTGGVYVVPAFTGLGAPHWQPHARGLIAGLTLDSNKDQIITAFLQSVAFQTRTLLQAMVADGAPVSTLRVDGGMVVNDAFCQFLCDLLDVAVQRPADVETT
;
A
#
# COMPACT_ATOMS: atom_id res chain seq x y z
N MET A 1 28.66 16.91 5.46
CA MET A 1 28.00 15.95 4.50
C MET A 1 26.50 16.09 4.73
N ARG A 2 25.67 16.07 3.69
CA ARG A 2 24.21 16.19 3.91
C ARG A 2 23.59 14.81 3.86
N TYR A 3 22.60 14.57 4.73
CA TYR A 3 21.90 13.32 4.88
C TYR A 3 20.42 13.48 4.52
N ILE A 4 19.74 12.38 4.25
CA ILE A 4 18.30 12.32 4.06
C ILE A 4 17.72 11.41 5.15
N LEU A 5 16.66 11.86 5.80
CA LEU A 5 15.85 11.02 6.70
C LEU A 5 14.65 10.48 5.92
N ALA A 6 14.58 9.17 5.74
CA ALA A 6 13.41 8.49 5.22
C ALA A 6 12.57 7.95 6.38
N LEU A 7 11.27 8.25 6.37
CA LEU A 7 10.28 7.78 7.33
C LEU A 7 9.31 6.85 6.60
N ASP A 8 9.29 5.59 6.98
CA ASP A 8 8.41 4.55 6.43
C ASP A 8 7.40 4.12 7.51
N GLN A 9 6.14 4.47 7.31
CA GLN A 9 5.06 4.08 8.21
C GLN A 9 4.25 2.94 7.56
N GLY A 10 4.67 1.70 7.81
CA GLY A 10 4.00 0.50 7.31
C GLY A 10 2.83 0.04 8.19
N THR A 11 2.17 -1.05 7.79
CA THR A 11 1.01 -1.60 8.52
C THR A 11 1.40 -2.20 9.87
N SER A 12 2.54 -2.87 9.95
CA SER A 12 2.97 -3.59 11.17
C SER A 12 4.11 -2.91 11.91
N SER A 13 4.72 -1.88 11.32
CA SER A 13 5.85 -1.17 11.94
C SER A 13 6.08 0.19 11.31
N SER A 14 6.70 1.10 12.09
CA SER A 14 7.31 2.33 11.61
C SER A 14 8.82 2.15 11.57
N ARG A 15 9.43 2.57 10.46
CA ARG A 15 10.88 2.53 10.25
C ARG A 15 11.41 3.90 9.91
N ALA A 16 12.64 4.18 10.29
CA ALA A 16 13.38 5.35 9.85
C ALA A 16 14.78 4.95 9.39
N LEU A 17 15.23 5.54 8.30
CA LEU A 17 16.52 5.32 7.69
C LEU A 17 17.23 6.66 7.47
N ILE A 18 18.53 6.71 7.74
CA ILE A 18 19.39 7.84 7.38
C ILE A 18 20.27 7.42 6.23
N TYR A 19 20.14 8.12 5.12
CA TYR A 19 20.98 7.92 3.93
C TYR A 19 22.04 9.02 3.84
N ASP A 20 23.26 8.63 3.47
CA ASP A 20 24.31 9.58 3.09
C ASP A 20 24.18 10.02 1.62
N ALA A 21 25.08 10.91 1.17
CA ALA A 21 25.09 11.40 -0.20
C ALA A 21 25.43 10.35 -1.28
N ALA A 22 25.93 9.17 -0.87
CA ALA A 22 26.19 8.04 -1.76
C ALA A 22 24.99 7.06 -1.82
N GLY A 23 23.94 7.33 -1.04
CA GLY A 23 22.77 6.44 -0.91
C GLY A 23 22.99 5.26 0.03
N ALA A 24 24.05 5.28 0.83
CA ALA A 24 24.28 4.25 1.83
C ALA A 24 23.48 4.54 3.11
N VAL A 25 22.90 3.50 3.71
CA VAL A 25 22.25 3.60 5.02
C VAL A 25 23.30 3.70 6.10
N VAL A 26 23.29 4.80 6.87
CA VAL A 26 24.23 5.06 7.96
C VAL A 26 23.60 5.01 9.34
N GLY A 27 22.28 4.95 9.41
CA GLY A 27 21.53 4.78 10.65
C GLY A 27 20.13 4.27 10.37
N SER A 28 19.60 3.43 11.24
CA SER A 28 18.25 2.88 11.11
C SER A 28 17.64 2.56 12.46
N ALA A 29 16.30 2.64 12.54
CA ALA A 29 15.51 2.15 13.67
C ALA A 29 14.14 1.72 13.20
N GLN A 30 13.50 0.80 13.93
CA GLN A 30 12.18 0.28 13.63
C GLN A 30 11.43 -0.06 14.91
N HIS A 31 10.12 0.27 14.93
CA HIS A 31 9.21 -0.05 16.03
C HIS A 31 7.95 -0.72 15.48
N SER A 32 7.47 -1.76 16.16
CA SER A 32 6.22 -2.42 15.81
C SER A 32 5.01 -1.54 16.14
N ILE A 33 3.96 -1.71 15.37
CA ILE A 33 2.64 -1.11 15.61
C ILE A 33 1.63 -2.25 15.71
N ASP A 34 0.83 -2.22 16.77
CA ASP A 34 -0.23 -3.19 16.97
C ASP A 34 -1.51 -2.74 16.25
N SER A 35 -2.23 -3.71 15.70
CA SER A 35 -3.57 -3.52 15.18
C SER A 35 -4.60 -4.11 16.12
N ASN A 36 -5.72 -3.42 16.30
CA ASN A 36 -6.87 -3.87 17.07
C ASN A 36 -7.95 -4.44 16.15
N TYR A 37 -8.63 -5.47 16.60
CA TYR A 37 -9.69 -6.17 15.86
C TYR A 37 -10.99 -6.13 16.68
N PRO A 38 -11.70 -4.98 16.75
CA PRO A 38 -12.86 -4.81 17.64
C PRO A 38 -14.04 -5.70 17.30
N GLN A 39 -14.21 -6.04 16.01
CA GLN A 39 -15.26 -6.91 15.47
C GLN A 39 -14.71 -7.72 14.32
N ASP A 40 -15.46 -8.72 13.86
CA ASP A 40 -15.08 -9.49 12.67
C ASP A 40 -14.93 -8.60 11.44
N GLY A 41 -13.80 -8.71 10.77
CA GLY A 41 -13.44 -7.90 9.61
C GLY A 41 -13.03 -6.44 9.92
N TRP A 42 -13.06 -5.99 11.18
CA TRP A 42 -12.62 -4.65 11.55
C TRP A 42 -11.13 -4.65 11.90
N VAL A 43 -10.42 -3.66 11.38
CA VAL A 43 -8.98 -3.47 11.64
C VAL A 43 -8.71 -2.00 11.92
N GLU A 44 -8.23 -1.72 13.14
CA GLU A 44 -7.98 -0.38 13.62
C GLU A 44 -6.57 -0.23 14.15
N GLN A 45 -6.03 0.99 14.06
CA GLN A 45 -4.77 1.38 14.70
C GLN A 45 -4.97 2.66 15.52
N ASP A 46 -4.24 2.76 16.62
CA ASP A 46 -4.20 3.98 17.42
C ASP A 46 -3.40 5.06 16.67
N PRO A 47 -4.00 6.23 16.35
CA PRO A 47 -3.29 7.34 15.73
C PRO A 47 -2.06 7.81 16.51
N GLU A 48 -2.12 7.76 17.85
CA GLU A 48 -0.98 8.15 18.69
C GLU A 48 0.14 7.11 18.67
N ALA A 49 -0.18 5.83 18.48
CA ALA A 49 0.84 4.81 18.26
C ALA A 49 1.52 4.97 16.88
N ILE A 50 0.76 5.27 15.82
CA ILE A 50 1.30 5.60 14.49
C ILE A 50 2.29 6.79 14.62
N TRP A 51 1.86 7.86 15.27
CA TRP A 51 2.67 9.04 15.48
C TRP A 51 3.90 8.79 16.37
N GLY A 52 3.70 8.17 17.51
CA GLY A 52 4.76 7.95 18.51
C GLY A 52 5.88 7.06 17.96
N THR A 53 5.53 5.97 17.28
CA THR A 53 6.51 5.02 16.74
C THR A 53 7.35 5.61 15.62
N ILE A 54 6.78 6.45 14.72
CA ILE A 54 7.53 7.06 13.63
C ILE A 54 8.50 8.14 14.14
N VAL A 55 8.07 8.96 15.13
CA VAL A 55 8.95 9.96 15.75
C VAL A 55 10.09 9.29 16.51
N GLN A 56 9.77 8.22 17.25
CA GLN A 56 10.77 7.46 18.00
C GLN A 56 11.78 6.81 17.04
N ALA A 57 11.33 6.16 15.97
CA ALA A 57 12.22 5.59 14.95
C ALA A 57 13.12 6.65 14.32
N GLY A 58 12.57 7.84 13.98
CA GLY A 58 13.36 8.95 13.44
C GLY A 58 14.46 9.41 14.39
N ARG A 59 14.16 9.61 15.67
CA ARG A 59 15.14 10.00 16.70
C ARG A 59 16.24 8.97 16.88
N GLU A 60 15.86 7.69 16.96
CA GLU A 60 16.81 6.60 17.15
C GLU A 60 17.69 6.37 15.91
N ALA A 61 17.14 6.51 14.68
CA ALA A 61 17.92 6.43 13.46
C ALA A 61 18.99 7.56 13.38
N ILE A 62 18.63 8.80 13.74
CA ILE A 62 19.56 9.92 13.82
C ILE A 62 20.67 9.64 14.86
N ALA A 63 20.30 9.15 16.04
CA ALA A 63 21.24 8.79 17.08
C ALA A 63 22.18 7.64 16.65
N ALA A 64 21.65 6.61 15.98
CA ALA A 64 22.42 5.50 15.45
C ALA A 64 23.41 5.94 14.36
N ALA A 65 23.03 6.92 13.53
CA ALA A 65 23.93 7.52 12.53
C ALA A 65 25.03 8.39 13.15
N GLY A 66 24.85 8.85 14.39
CA GLY A 66 25.81 9.70 15.08
C GLY A 66 26.01 11.08 14.45
N ILE A 67 24.98 11.61 13.79
CA ILE A 67 25.01 12.87 13.05
C ILE A 67 24.33 14.00 13.83
N ASP A 68 24.66 15.25 13.50
CA ASP A 68 23.87 16.39 13.97
C ASP A 68 22.60 16.52 13.11
N PRO A 69 21.40 16.63 13.73
CA PRO A 69 20.16 16.78 12.99
C PRO A 69 20.13 17.90 11.96
N SER A 70 20.91 18.98 12.16
CA SER A 70 21.05 20.10 11.22
C SER A 70 21.75 19.71 9.91
N GLU A 71 22.45 18.57 9.86
CA GLU A 71 23.06 18.03 8.64
C GLU A 71 22.05 17.29 7.73
N ILE A 72 20.82 17.05 8.20
CA ILE A 72 19.75 16.43 7.41
C ILE A 72 19.20 17.48 6.42
N ALA A 73 19.32 17.19 5.14
CA ALA A 73 18.90 18.09 4.07
C ALA A 73 17.39 18.06 3.82
N GLY A 74 16.73 16.95 4.14
CA GLY A 74 15.30 16.79 3.96
C GLY A 74 14.77 15.48 4.50
N ILE A 75 13.43 15.43 4.65
CA ILE A 75 12.66 14.25 5.01
C ILE A 75 11.91 13.75 3.79
N GLY A 76 11.98 12.45 3.52
CA GLY A 76 11.06 11.71 2.67
C GLY A 76 10.11 10.87 3.52
N ILE A 77 8.83 10.82 3.15
CA ILE A 77 7.80 10.03 3.85
C ILE A 77 7.22 9.01 2.89
N THR A 78 7.14 7.77 3.33
CA THR A 78 6.33 6.73 2.70
C THR A 78 5.42 6.08 3.73
N ASN A 79 4.29 5.53 3.29
CA ASN A 79 3.27 5.07 4.22
C ASN A 79 2.41 3.96 3.64
N GLN A 80 1.83 3.15 4.54
CA GLN A 80 0.69 2.29 4.20
C GLN A 80 -0.43 3.15 3.60
N ARG A 81 -0.91 2.75 2.42
CA ARG A 81 -1.91 3.52 1.68
C ARG A 81 -3.32 3.24 2.23
N GLU A 82 -4.30 4.05 1.83
CA GLU A 82 -5.74 3.93 2.08
C GLU A 82 -6.17 3.94 3.56
N THR A 83 -5.27 3.73 4.51
CA THR A 83 -5.57 3.86 5.95
C THR A 83 -6.05 5.27 6.23
N SER A 84 -7.24 5.38 6.81
CA SER A 84 -8.01 6.62 6.88
C SER A 84 -8.08 7.15 8.30
N LEU A 85 -7.76 8.43 8.48
CA LEU A 85 -7.81 9.15 9.75
C LEU A 85 -8.69 10.40 9.62
N LEU A 86 -9.37 10.72 10.71
CA LEU A 86 -10.10 11.96 10.89
C LEU A 86 -9.65 12.62 12.18
N TRP A 87 -9.34 13.92 12.15
CA TRP A 87 -8.90 14.64 13.36
C TRP A 87 -9.47 16.05 13.43
N GLU A 88 -9.53 16.57 14.63
CA GLU A 88 -9.93 17.93 14.94
C GLU A 88 -8.85 18.91 14.49
N ARG A 89 -9.19 19.93 13.71
CA ARG A 89 -8.22 20.91 13.21
C ARG A 89 -7.51 21.67 14.33
N ASP A 90 -8.24 22.04 15.37
CA ASP A 90 -7.70 22.87 16.46
C ASP A 90 -6.81 22.09 17.43
N THR A 91 -7.19 20.84 17.72
CA THR A 91 -6.54 20.03 18.76
C THR A 91 -5.62 18.94 18.22
N SER A 92 -5.74 18.62 16.94
CA SER A 92 -5.10 17.46 16.29
C SER A 92 -5.50 16.10 16.89
N GLN A 93 -6.55 16.06 17.72
CA GLN A 93 -7.04 14.83 18.32
C GLN A 93 -7.91 14.06 17.31
N CYS A 94 -7.68 12.75 17.21
CA CYS A 94 -8.51 11.87 16.43
C CYS A 94 -9.70 11.39 17.30
N PRO A 95 -10.95 11.71 16.92
CA PRO A 95 -12.13 11.25 17.66
C PRO A 95 -12.40 9.76 17.52
N TYR A 96 -11.70 9.10 16.60
CA TYR A 96 -11.78 7.67 16.33
C TYR A 96 -10.41 7.11 15.93
N SER A 97 -10.23 5.79 16.09
CA SER A 97 -9.04 5.06 15.62
C SER A 97 -8.86 5.19 14.10
N ALA A 98 -7.65 5.09 13.62
CA ALA A 98 -7.37 4.96 12.19
C ALA A 98 -7.99 3.67 11.66
N ILE A 99 -8.77 3.75 10.57
CA ILE A 99 -9.35 2.59 9.91
C ILE A 99 -8.34 2.09 8.87
N VAL A 100 -7.79 0.91 9.12
CA VAL A 100 -6.71 0.33 8.30
C VAL A 100 -7.23 -0.11 6.94
N TRP A 101 -6.39 -0.12 5.92
CA TRP A 101 -6.71 -0.56 4.56
C TRP A 101 -7.30 -1.98 4.46
N GLN A 102 -6.95 -2.86 5.41
CA GLN A 102 -7.45 -4.24 5.50
C GLN A 102 -8.89 -4.34 6.06
N ASP A 103 -9.42 -3.25 6.63
CA ASP A 103 -10.74 -3.21 7.27
C ASP A 103 -11.86 -3.46 6.27
N ARG A 104 -12.85 -4.25 6.68
CA ARG A 104 -13.98 -4.66 5.82
C ARG A 104 -15.33 -4.14 6.33
N ARG A 105 -15.36 -3.22 7.34
CA ARG A 105 -16.62 -2.71 7.93
C ARG A 105 -17.57 -2.05 6.95
N SER A 106 -17.04 -1.51 5.86
CA SER A 106 -17.85 -0.86 4.82
C SER A 106 -18.24 -1.79 3.65
N ALA A 107 -18.10 -3.13 3.80
CA ALA A 107 -18.41 -4.08 2.73
C ALA A 107 -19.87 -3.99 2.26
N GLU A 108 -20.83 -3.89 3.19
CA GLU A 108 -22.25 -3.72 2.86
C GLU A 108 -22.52 -2.42 2.09
N ARG A 109 -21.82 -1.34 2.46
CA ARG A 109 -21.91 -0.05 1.73
C ARG A 109 -21.36 -0.18 0.32
N CYS A 110 -20.26 -0.91 0.12
CA CYS A 110 -19.70 -1.20 -1.20
C CYS A 110 -20.69 -2.03 -2.06
N GLU A 111 -21.36 -3.03 -1.50
CA GLU A 111 -22.39 -3.79 -2.18
C GLU A 111 -23.58 -2.91 -2.60
N ALA A 112 -24.02 -2.01 -1.74
CA ALA A 112 -25.10 -1.05 -2.04
C ALA A 112 -24.66 -0.09 -3.17
N LEU A 113 -23.43 0.45 -3.12
CA LEU A 113 -22.86 1.32 -4.14
C LEU A 113 -22.82 0.66 -5.52
N ALA A 114 -22.52 -0.64 -5.58
CA ALA A 114 -22.45 -1.38 -6.84
C ALA A 114 -23.77 -1.39 -7.60
N GLN A 115 -24.88 -1.20 -6.90
CA GLN A 115 -26.24 -1.14 -7.47
C GLN A 115 -26.82 0.28 -7.56
N GLN A 116 -26.13 1.26 -6.97
CA GLN A 116 -26.59 2.66 -6.90
C GLN A 116 -26.34 3.36 -8.24
N ARG A 117 -27.27 4.22 -8.64
CA ARG A 117 -27.08 5.13 -9.77
C ARG A 117 -26.69 6.53 -9.29
N TYR A 118 -25.95 7.26 -10.12
CA TYR A 118 -25.55 8.63 -9.85
C TYR A 118 -25.81 9.50 -11.12
N PRO A 119 -26.45 10.69 -11.02
CA PRO A 119 -27.17 11.15 -9.83
C PRO A 119 -28.34 10.23 -9.43
N GLN A 120 -28.64 10.16 -8.13
CA GLN A 120 -29.60 9.17 -7.58
C GLN A 120 -31.05 9.38 -8.06
N ASP A 121 -31.42 10.62 -8.36
CA ASP A 121 -32.77 11.06 -8.76
C ASP A 121 -33.01 11.01 -10.27
N GLN A 122 -32.02 10.59 -11.06
CA GLN A 122 -32.12 10.48 -12.51
C GLN A 122 -32.21 9.02 -12.95
N ALA A 123 -33.31 8.65 -13.64
CA ALA A 123 -33.48 7.29 -14.15
C ALA A 123 -32.40 6.86 -15.15
N ASP A 124 -31.81 7.83 -15.86
CA ASP A 124 -30.74 7.61 -16.84
C ASP A 124 -29.33 7.82 -16.24
N GLY A 125 -29.20 7.98 -14.92
CA GLY A 125 -27.92 8.09 -14.23
C GLY A 125 -27.05 6.85 -14.46
N GLN A 126 -25.73 7.06 -14.58
CA GLN A 126 -24.77 5.94 -14.68
C GLN A 126 -24.67 5.16 -13.36
N LEU A 127 -24.17 3.93 -13.40
CA LEU A 127 -23.88 3.21 -12.17
C LEU A 127 -22.75 3.90 -11.39
N ALA A 128 -22.85 3.92 -10.07
CA ALA A 128 -21.79 4.47 -9.21
C ALA A 128 -20.46 3.73 -9.40
N SER A 129 -20.50 2.41 -9.69
CA SER A 129 -19.32 1.64 -10.04
C SER A 129 -18.62 2.16 -11.29
N GLU A 130 -19.38 2.49 -12.34
CA GLU A 130 -18.83 3.03 -13.59
C GLU A 130 -18.23 4.43 -13.38
N LEU A 131 -18.90 5.27 -12.58
CA LEU A 131 -18.36 6.58 -12.21
C LEU A 131 -17.03 6.45 -11.46
N ILE A 132 -16.98 5.59 -10.44
CA ILE A 132 -15.79 5.37 -9.62
C ILE A 132 -14.66 4.84 -10.50
N GLU A 133 -14.88 3.76 -11.25
CA GLU A 133 -13.87 3.16 -12.12
C GLU A 133 -13.35 4.15 -13.17
N HIS A 134 -14.25 4.90 -13.81
CA HIS A 134 -13.86 5.86 -14.84
C HIS A 134 -13.02 7.00 -14.25
N THR A 135 -13.45 7.55 -13.10
CA THR A 135 -12.82 8.73 -12.50
C THR A 135 -11.50 8.37 -11.80
N THR A 136 -11.48 7.24 -11.10
CA THR A 136 -10.36 6.91 -10.19
C THR A 136 -9.44 5.80 -10.69
N GLY A 137 -9.91 4.98 -11.65
CA GLY A 137 -9.22 3.75 -12.05
C GLY A 137 -9.32 2.61 -11.04
N LEU A 138 -10.14 2.78 -9.99
CA LEU A 138 -10.28 1.83 -8.89
C LEU A 138 -11.66 1.17 -8.95
N ILE A 139 -11.75 -0.07 -8.50
CA ILE A 139 -13.01 -0.80 -8.31
C ILE A 139 -13.69 -0.39 -6.99
N ILE A 140 -14.97 -0.71 -6.83
CA ILE A 140 -15.63 -0.61 -5.51
C ILE A 140 -15.13 -1.75 -4.61
N ASP A 141 -14.44 -1.40 -3.52
CA ASP A 141 -14.00 -2.33 -2.48
C ASP A 141 -13.76 -1.56 -1.17
N PRO A 142 -14.04 -2.13 0.01
CA PRO A 142 -13.71 -1.52 1.31
C PRO A 142 -12.20 -1.23 1.52
N TYR A 143 -11.35 -1.72 0.64
CA TYR A 143 -9.92 -1.44 0.62
C TYR A 143 -9.63 0.07 0.60
N PHE A 144 -10.37 0.84 -0.22
CA PHE A 144 -10.12 2.25 -0.47
C PHE A 144 -10.70 3.18 0.62
N SER A 145 -10.25 4.46 0.64
CA SER A 145 -10.57 5.36 1.75
C SER A 145 -12.00 5.88 1.75
N SER A 146 -12.64 6.05 0.60
CA SER A 146 -13.91 6.77 0.45
C SER A 146 -15.01 6.33 1.44
N THR A 147 -15.30 5.02 1.48
CA THR A 147 -16.31 4.45 2.38
C THR A 147 -15.91 4.46 3.86
N LYS A 148 -14.61 4.48 4.16
CA LYS A 148 -14.09 4.64 5.52
C LYS A 148 -14.29 6.07 6.02
N VAL A 149 -14.04 7.06 5.15
CA VAL A 149 -14.25 8.49 5.46
C VAL A 149 -15.73 8.79 5.63
N GLU A 150 -16.59 8.29 4.73
CA GLU A 150 -18.05 8.35 4.87
C GLU A 150 -18.48 7.81 6.24
N TRP A 151 -18.00 6.61 6.61
CA TRP A 151 -18.31 5.97 7.88
C TRP A 151 -17.80 6.76 9.10
N LEU A 152 -16.57 7.30 9.04
CA LEU A 152 -16.03 8.14 10.12
C LEU A 152 -16.87 9.41 10.32
N LEU A 153 -17.21 10.08 9.23
CA LEU A 153 -18.04 11.29 9.28
C LEU A 153 -19.45 10.98 9.77
N ASP A 154 -20.06 9.85 9.41
CA ASP A 154 -21.38 9.44 9.92
C ASP A 154 -21.40 9.29 11.45
N ARG A 155 -20.27 8.92 12.05
CA ARG A 155 -20.13 8.76 13.50
C ARG A 155 -19.77 10.06 14.22
N VAL A 156 -18.90 10.86 13.62
CA VAL A 156 -18.31 12.04 14.28
C VAL A 156 -19.12 13.30 14.01
N ASP A 157 -19.68 13.43 12.79
CA ASP A 157 -20.43 14.60 12.33
C ASP A 157 -21.50 14.18 11.31
N PRO A 158 -22.60 13.49 11.76
CA PRO A 158 -23.63 12.95 10.86
C PRO A 158 -24.26 14.02 9.95
N GLU A 159 -24.42 15.23 10.44
CA GLU A 159 -24.99 16.36 9.72
C GLU A 159 -23.97 17.08 8.81
N ARG A 160 -22.69 16.65 8.84
CA ARG A 160 -21.59 17.28 8.09
C ARG A 160 -21.37 18.78 8.40
N SER A 161 -21.95 19.30 9.45
CA SER A 161 -21.90 20.74 9.76
C SER A 161 -20.47 21.18 10.14
N ARG A 162 -19.79 20.44 10.98
CA ARG A 162 -18.39 20.70 11.38
C ARG A 162 -17.41 20.46 10.23
N ALA A 163 -17.63 19.37 9.50
CA ALA A 163 -16.85 19.03 8.32
C ALA A 163 -16.94 20.12 7.24
N ALA A 164 -18.14 20.61 6.97
CA ALA A 164 -18.35 21.70 6.00
C ALA A 164 -17.72 23.04 6.44
N GLN A 165 -17.60 23.29 7.75
CA GLN A 165 -16.92 24.47 8.30
C GLN A 165 -15.39 24.30 8.36
N GLY A 166 -14.86 23.12 8.00
CA GLY A 166 -13.43 22.83 8.02
C GLY A 166 -12.86 22.64 9.43
N GLU A 167 -13.69 22.32 10.41
CA GLU A 167 -13.25 22.01 11.79
C GLU A 167 -12.60 20.62 11.89
N LEU A 168 -12.89 19.74 10.92
CA LEU A 168 -12.34 18.40 10.82
C LEU A 168 -11.37 18.33 9.64
N CYS A 169 -10.34 17.53 9.79
CA CYS A 169 -9.38 17.18 8.75
C CYS A 169 -9.44 15.69 8.47
N PHE A 170 -9.50 15.31 7.21
CA PHE A 170 -9.25 13.96 6.75
C PHE A 170 -7.85 13.83 6.19
N GLY A 171 -7.25 12.66 6.32
CA GLY A 171 -6.02 12.28 5.63
C GLY A 171 -5.77 10.79 5.64
N THR A 172 -4.94 10.38 4.72
CA THR A 172 -4.17 9.14 4.81
C THR A 172 -3.01 9.37 5.78
N VAL A 173 -2.24 8.33 6.05
CA VAL A 173 -1.19 8.39 7.09
C VAL A 173 -0.15 9.49 6.80
N ASP A 174 0.27 9.66 5.54
CA ASP A 174 1.18 10.74 5.11
C ASP A 174 0.67 12.12 5.53
N THR A 175 -0.59 12.42 5.24
CA THR A 175 -1.22 13.70 5.59
C THR A 175 -1.21 13.93 7.10
N PHE A 176 -1.55 12.90 7.88
CA PHE A 176 -1.54 12.97 9.34
C PHE A 176 -0.11 13.19 9.87
N LEU A 177 0.89 12.51 9.32
CA LEU A 177 2.28 12.71 9.71
C LEU A 177 2.77 14.12 9.39
N VAL A 178 2.49 14.63 8.18
CA VAL A 178 2.86 16.02 7.82
C VAL A 178 2.16 17.02 8.73
N TRP A 179 0.87 16.84 8.98
CA TRP A 179 0.12 17.68 9.91
C TRP A 179 0.80 17.74 11.29
N ARG A 180 1.13 16.60 11.86
CA ARG A 180 1.77 16.50 13.18
C ARG A 180 3.20 17.02 13.17
N LEU A 181 4.01 16.69 12.14
CA LEU A 181 5.38 17.17 12.01
C LEU A 181 5.47 18.69 11.88
N THR A 182 4.51 19.31 11.20
CA THR A 182 4.44 20.77 10.99
C THR A 182 3.61 21.51 12.05
N LYS A 183 3.16 20.81 13.11
CA LYS A 183 2.28 21.37 14.15
C LYS A 183 1.02 22.04 13.60
N GLY A 184 0.38 21.41 12.62
CA GLY A 184 -0.85 21.87 12.01
C GLY A 184 -0.68 22.96 10.94
N ALA A 185 0.54 23.30 10.56
CA ALA A 185 0.79 24.33 9.56
C ALA A 185 0.48 23.87 8.12
N ARG A 186 0.52 22.57 7.84
CA ARG A 186 0.31 22.01 6.50
C ARG A 186 -0.67 20.85 6.54
N HIS A 187 -1.77 20.97 5.76
CA HIS A 187 -2.76 19.93 5.53
C HIS A 187 -2.67 19.52 4.06
N VAL A 188 -1.74 18.63 3.74
CA VAL A 188 -1.33 18.27 2.38
C VAL A 188 -1.12 16.77 2.26
N THR A 189 -1.32 16.25 1.06
CA THR A 189 -1.00 14.88 0.64
C THR A 189 -0.31 14.92 -0.73
N ASP A 190 0.21 13.78 -1.19
CA ASP A 190 0.73 13.67 -2.55
C ASP A 190 -0.26 12.99 -3.51
N ALA A 191 -0.01 13.11 -4.81
CA ALA A 191 -0.88 12.55 -5.83
C ALA A 191 -1.00 11.01 -5.76
N THR A 192 0.02 10.30 -5.27
CA THR A 192 -0.03 8.84 -5.16
C THR A 192 -0.97 8.39 -4.07
N ASN A 193 -0.91 8.99 -2.88
CA ASN A 193 -1.86 8.72 -1.79
C ASN A 193 -3.28 9.18 -2.14
N ALA A 194 -3.44 10.38 -2.72
CA ALA A 194 -4.73 10.88 -3.18
C ALA A 194 -5.40 9.91 -4.15
N SER A 195 -4.67 9.35 -5.10
CA SER A 195 -5.19 8.39 -6.09
C SER A 195 -5.75 7.10 -5.49
N ARG A 196 -5.41 6.78 -4.23
CA ARG A 196 -5.90 5.58 -3.53
C ARG A 196 -7.15 5.82 -2.69
N THR A 197 -7.64 7.04 -2.64
CA THR A 197 -8.79 7.40 -1.78
C THR A 197 -10.16 7.04 -2.36
N GLN A 198 -10.27 6.79 -3.66
CA GLN A 198 -11.53 6.76 -4.43
C GLN A 198 -12.28 8.11 -4.47
N LEU A 199 -11.59 9.20 -4.16
CA LEU A 199 -12.16 10.56 -4.18
C LEU A 199 -11.45 11.46 -5.19
N PHE A 200 -10.31 11.00 -5.73
CA PHE A 200 -9.42 11.75 -6.59
C PHE A 200 -9.61 11.35 -8.06
N ASP A 201 -9.85 12.33 -8.91
CA ASP A 201 -9.90 12.16 -10.36
C ASP A 201 -8.47 12.08 -10.90
N ILE A 202 -8.07 10.89 -11.37
CA ILE A 202 -6.70 10.66 -11.83
C ILE A 202 -6.42 11.28 -13.21
N ASP A 203 -7.44 11.67 -13.97
CA ASP A 203 -7.29 12.39 -15.24
C ASP A 203 -7.15 13.89 -14.99
N GLN A 204 -8.05 14.47 -14.20
CA GLN A 204 -8.03 15.89 -13.87
C GLN A 204 -6.99 16.25 -12.80
N GLN A 205 -6.40 15.28 -12.13
CA GLN A 205 -5.44 15.45 -11.03
C GLN A 205 -5.99 16.34 -9.89
N ALA A 206 -7.25 16.13 -9.53
CA ALA A 206 -7.99 16.91 -8.53
C ALA A 206 -9.01 16.04 -7.78
N TRP A 207 -9.46 16.50 -6.62
CA TRP A 207 -10.60 15.89 -5.94
C TRP A 207 -11.85 15.99 -6.81
N SER A 208 -12.59 14.89 -6.98
CA SER A 208 -13.77 14.82 -7.86
C SER A 208 -15.02 15.31 -7.13
N PRO A 209 -15.64 16.42 -7.55
CA PRO A 209 -16.88 16.89 -6.93
C PRO A 209 -18.01 15.84 -6.97
N ALA A 210 -18.10 15.06 -8.05
CA ALA A 210 -19.10 14.01 -8.19
C ALA A 210 -18.92 12.88 -7.17
N LEU A 211 -17.67 12.47 -6.91
CA LEU A 211 -17.39 11.45 -5.90
C LEU A 211 -17.58 12.00 -4.47
N LEU A 212 -17.21 13.25 -4.23
CA LEU A 212 -17.47 13.88 -2.93
C LEU A 212 -18.97 13.96 -2.62
N ASP A 213 -19.79 14.28 -3.62
CA ASP A 213 -21.25 14.28 -3.50
C ASP A 213 -21.79 12.86 -3.28
N LEU A 214 -21.32 11.86 -4.06
CA LEU A 214 -21.71 10.46 -3.94
C LEU A 214 -21.52 9.89 -2.53
N PHE A 215 -20.38 10.24 -1.88
CA PHE A 215 -20.02 9.81 -0.54
C PHE A 215 -20.40 10.81 0.57
N ASN A 216 -21.09 11.90 0.21
CA ASN A 216 -21.46 12.97 1.16
C ASN A 216 -20.26 13.46 2.00
N ILE A 217 -19.15 13.77 1.34
CA ILE A 217 -17.90 14.23 1.97
C ILE A 217 -17.69 15.70 1.61
N PRO A 218 -17.77 16.64 2.59
CA PRO A 218 -17.46 18.05 2.35
C PRO A 218 -16.00 18.25 1.92
N SER A 219 -15.77 19.02 0.88
CA SER A 219 -14.41 19.29 0.36
C SER A 219 -13.49 19.97 1.38
N ALA A 220 -14.06 20.67 2.37
CA ALA A 220 -13.30 21.37 3.40
C ALA A 220 -12.50 20.46 4.35
N VAL A 221 -12.82 19.15 4.39
CA VAL A 221 -12.02 18.18 5.18
C VAL A 221 -10.81 17.66 4.45
N LEU A 222 -10.69 17.88 3.14
CA LEU A 222 -9.67 17.26 2.30
C LEU A 222 -8.37 18.06 2.31
N PRO A 223 -7.21 17.38 2.22
CA PRO A 223 -5.91 18.03 2.09
C PRO A 223 -5.71 18.60 0.68
N GLU A 224 -4.81 19.57 0.55
CA GLU A 224 -4.26 19.98 -0.74
C GLU A 224 -3.40 18.85 -1.32
N VAL A 225 -3.51 18.59 -2.64
CA VAL A 225 -2.76 17.53 -3.32
C VAL A 225 -1.55 18.11 -4.05
N LEU A 226 -0.37 17.74 -3.59
CA LEU A 226 0.91 18.17 -4.16
C LEU A 226 1.54 17.08 -5.03
N ASP A 227 2.61 17.44 -5.73
CA ASP A 227 3.49 16.48 -6.40
C ASP A 227 4.23 15.61 -5.36
N CYS A 228 4.75 14.45 -5.78
CA CYS A 228 5.52 13.58 -4.89
C CYS A 228 6.82 14.25 -4.39
N VAL A 229 7.33 15.24 -5.14
CA VAL A 229 8.45 16.09 -4.77
C VAL A 229 7.94 17.52 -4.72
N ALA A 230 7.78 18.06 -3.51
CA ALA A 230 7.20 19.37 -3.27
C ALA A 230 7.65 19.96 -1.92
N ASP A 231 7.24 21.18 -1.63
CA ASP A 231 7.34 21.78 -0.30
C ASP A 231 6.13 21.37 0.56
N PHE A 232 6.32 20.33 1.35
CA PHE A 232 5.29 19.86 2.31
C PHE A 232 5.39 20.59 3.66
N GLY A 233 6.27 21.59 3.80
CA GLY A 233 6.58 22.29 5.04
C GLY A 233 7.85 21.73 5.71
N SER A 234 8.03 22.06 6.98
CA SER A 234 9.20 21.60 7.74
C SER A 234 8.81 20.98 9.06
N ALA A 235 9.47 19.89 9.42
CA ALA A 235 9.33 19.29 10.73
C ALA A 235 9.84 20.24 11.81
N ASP A 236 9.02 20.47 12.83
CA ASP A 236 9.38 21.32 13.98
C ASP A 236 10.60 20.74 14.71
N PRO A 237 11.53 21.60 15.18
CA PRO A 237 12.74 21.16 15.90
C PRO A 237 12.47 20.28 17.13
N GLU A 238 11.29 20.37 17.74
CA GLU A 238 10.88 19.50 18.86
C GLU A 238 10.97 18.02 18.51
N TRP A 239 10.72 17.65 17.24
CA TRP A 239 10.65 16.26 16.84
C TRP A 239 12.02 15.62 16.68
N PHE A 240 12.92 16.29 15.93
CA PHE A 240 14.21 15.72 15.53
C PHE A 240 15.42 16.59 15.89
N GLY A 241 15.23 17.67 16.63
CA GLY A 241 16.32 18.54 17.10
C GLY A 241 16.71 19.66 16.14
N ALA A 242 16.16 19.71 14.92
CA ALA A 242 16.40 20.77 13.92
C ALA A 242 15.13 21.02 13.09
N LEU A 243 15.07 22.19 12.45
CA LEU A 243 14.05 22.49 11.45
C LEU A 243 14.44 21.79 10.14
N ILE A 244 13.73 20.72 9.77
CA ILE A 244 14.08 19.89 8.63
C ILE A 244 12.95 19.94 7.60
N PRO A 245 13.19 20.34 6.33
CA PRO A 245 12.16 20.39 5.31
C PRO A 245 11.67 18.99 4.93
N ILE A 246 10.36 18.86 4.71
CA ILE A 246 9.72 17.66 4.19
C ILE A 246 9.62 17.85 2.67
N CYS A 247 10.36 17.04 1.90
CA CYS A 247 10.61 17.30 0.48
C CYS A 247 10.00 16.24 -0.44
N GLY A 248 9.60 15.08 0.09
CA GLY A 248 9.06 13.98 -0.73
C GLY A 248 8.06 13.14 0.02
N ILE A 249 6.98 12.76 -0.69
CA ILE A 249 5.96 11.83 -0.19
C ILE A 249 5.56 10.89 -1.32
N ALA A 250 5.42 9.62 -1.01
CA ALA A 250 4.80 8.63 -1.88
C ALA A 250 4.19 7.48 -1.05
N GLY A 251 3.08 6.92 -1.50
CA GLY A 251 2.56 5.68 -0.94
C GLY A 251 3.59 4.54 -1.06
N ASP A 252 3.57 3.58 -0.14
CA ASP A 252 4.59 2.52 0.00
C ASP A 252 4.90 1.78 -1.31
N GLN A 253 3.87 1.41 -2.07
CA GLN A 253 4.06 0.68 -3.31
C GLN A 253 4.62 1.57 -4.44
N GLN A 254 4.26 2.85 -4.45
CA GLN A 254 4.81 3.85 -5.36
C GLN A 254 6.26 4.20 -4.98
N ALA A 255 6.55 4.33 -3.69
CA ALA A 255 7.92 4.53 -3.21
C ALA A 255 8.82 3.35 -3.63
N ALA A 256 8.34 2.11 -3.50
CA ALA A 256 9.06 0.93 -3.98
C ALA A 256 9.24 0.93 -5.51
N LEU A 257 8.25 1.41 -6.28
CA LEU A 257 8.38 1.57 -7.74
C LEU A 257 9.50 2.55 -8.10
N ILE A 258 9.57 3.67 -7.38
CA ILE A 258 10.63 4.69 -7.53
C ILE A 258 11.97 4.14 -7.06
N GLY A 259 12.03 3.52 -5.88
CA GLY A 259 13.24 2.91 -5.32
C GLY A 259 13.83 1.80 -6.21
N GLN A 260 12.98 1.06 -6.91
CA GLN A 260 13.35 0.10 -7.95
C GLN A 260 13.69 0.77 -9.29
N ALA A 261 13.68 2.09 -9.38
CA ALA A 261 13.94 2.86 -10.61
C ALA A 261 13.07 2.43 -11.82
N CYS A 262 11.79 2.13 -11.58
CA CYS A 262 10.84 1.75 -12.62
C CYS A 262 10.22 3.01 -13.26
N PHE A 263 11.02 3.82 -13.95
CA PHE A 263 10.60 5.11 -14.48
C PHE A 263 10.06 5.06 -15.94
N GLU A 264 10.29 3.97 -16.65
CA GLU A 264 9.86 3.86 -18.05
C GLU A 264 8.65 2.93 -18.18
N PRO A 265 7.77 3.16 -19.19
CA PRO A 265 6.65 2.26 -19.45
C PRO A 265 7.10 0.81 -19.68
N GLY A 266 6.38 -0.14 -19.06
CA GLY A 266 6.69 -1.57 -19.08
C GLY A 266 7.67 -2.01 -18.00
N MET A 267 8.34 -1.10 -17.28
CA MET A 267 9.09 -1.47 -16.09
C MET A 267 8.14 -1.81 -14.95
N SER A 268 8.44 -2.92 -14.29
CA SER A 268 7.56 -3.49 -13.26
C SER A 268 8.32 -3.85 -12.02
N LYS A 269 7.70 -3.62 -10.87
CA LYS A 269 8.18 -4.10 -9.58
C LYS A 269 7.16 -5.05 -8.96
N SER A 270 7.64 -5.96 -8.11
CA SER A 270 6.80 -6.82 -7.28
C SER A 270 7.39 -6.94 -5.89
N THR A 271 6.65 -6.42 -4.91
CA THR A 271 7.04 -6.50 -3.49
C THR A 271 6.41 -7.73 -2.87
N TYR A 272 7.22 -8.67 -2.38
CA TYR A 272 6.81 -9.93 -1.75
C TYR A 272 6.97 -9.82 -0.22
N GLY A 273 6.03 -9.14 0.41
CA GLY A 273 5.89 -9.05 1.87
C GLY A 273 4.82 -10.01 2.42
N THR A 274 3.99 -9.57 3.34
CA THR A 274 2.80 -10.30 3.85
C THR A 274 1.89 -10.72 2.69
N GLY A 275 1.55 -9.77 1.81
CA GLY A 275 0.98 -10.00 0.49
C GLY A 275 2.03 -9.76 -0.60
N CYS A 276 1.58 -9.75 -1.85
CA CYS A 276 2.42 -9.37 -2.99
C CYS A 276 1.69 -8.29 -3.80
N PHE A 277 2.43 -7.22 -4.14
CA PHE A 277 1.91 -6.10 -4.90
C PHE A 277 2.77 -5.86 -6.13
N VAL A 278 2.16 -6.11 -7.30
CA VAL A 278 2.81 -5.87 -8.59
C VAL A 278 2.36 -4.53 -9.15
N MET A 279 3.30 -3.70 -9.55
CA MET A 279 3.02 -2.45 -10.26
C MET A 279 3.82 -2.37 -11.54
N THR A 280 3.14 -2.03 -12.64
CA THR A 280 3.76 -1.80 -13.94
C THR A 280 3.55 -0.34 -14.34
N ASN A 281 4.64 0.39 -14.56
CA ASN A 281 4.59 1.76 -15.06
C ASN A 281 3.99 1.78 -16.48
N THR A 282 2.99 2.62 -16.72
CA THR A 282 2.33 2.80 -18.04
C THR A 282 2.62 4.16 -18.67
N GLY A 283 3.49 4.95 -18.05
CA GLY A 283 3.85 6.30 -18.51
C GLY A 283 2.72 7.30 -18.33
N SER A 284 2.56 8.22 -19.27
CA SER A 284 1.54 9.28 -19.23
C SER A 284 0.13 8.82 -19.63
N GLN A 285 -0.06 7.58 -20.01
CA GLN A 285 -1.37 7.05 -20.37
C GLN A 285 -2.05 6.39 -19.19
N ILE A 286 -3.28 6.81 -18.88
CA ILE A 286 -4.11 6.19 -17.86
C ILE A 286 -4.51 4.79 -18.35
N PRO A 287 -4.09 3.71 -17.70
CA PRO A 287 -4.49 2.37 -18.09
C PRO A 287 -5.99 2.16 -17.74
N ARG A 288 -6.69 1.44 -18.62
CA ARG A 288 -8.09 1.03 -18.40
C ARG A 288 -8.13 -0.49 -18.41
N SER A 289 -8.34 -1.07 -17.24
CA SER A 289 -8.30 -2.52 -17.10
C SER A 289 -9.62 -3.18 -17.43
N SER A 290 -9.58 -4.17 -18.34
CA SER A 290 -10.68 -5.12 -18.55
C SER A 290 -10.56 -6.36 -17.65
N GLN A 291 -9.43 -6.51 -16.98
CA GLN A 291 -9.09 -7.64 -16.12
C GLN A 291 -9.21 -7.30 -14.62
N ARG A 292 -9.91 -6.21 -14.29
CA ARG A 292 -10.10 -5.76 -12.89
C ARG A 292 -8.79 -5.47 -12.14
N LEU A 293 -7.76 -5.04 -12.85
CA LEU A 293 -6.56 -4.44 -12.27
C LEU A 293 -6.84 -2.98 -11.91
N LEU A 294 -6.03 -2.42 -11.03
CA LEU A 294 -6.21 -1.07 -10.54
C LEU A 294 -5.32 -0.10 -11.31
N ALA A 295 -5.90 0.97 -11.86
CA ALA A 295 -5.10 2.10 -12.34
C ALA A 295 -4.81 3.05 -11.17
N THR A 296 -3.61 3.59 -11.11
CA THR A 296 -3.18 4.50 -10.04
C THR A 296 -2.15 5.48 -10.56
N VAL A 297 -1.95 6.59 -9.85
CA VAL A 297 -0.80 7.47 -10.09
C VAL A 297 0.45 6.77 -9.57
N ALA A 298 1.43 6.56 -10.46
CA ALA A 298 2.74 6.00 -10.10
C ALA A 298 3.61 7.04 -9.38
N TYR A 299 3.63 8.25 -9.90
CA TYR A 299 4.21 9.45 -9.33
C TYR A 299 3.73 10.67 -10.12
N ARG A 300 3.80 11.87 -9.50
CA ARG A 300 3.62 13.15 -10.18
C ARG A 300 4.80 14.05 -9.81
N ILE A 301 5.52 14.53 -10.81
CA ILE A 301 6.69 15.38 -10.67
C ILE A 301 6.57 16.52 -11.69
N ASP A 302 6.84 17.75 -11.28
CA ASP A 302 6.71 18.96 -12.11
C ASP A 302 5.33 19.08 -12.79
N GLY A 303 4.27 18.69 -12.06
CA GLY A 303 2.90 18.69 -12.55
C GLY A 303 2.59 17.60 -13.59
N GLN A 304 3.53 16.71 -13.88
CA GLN A 304 3.38 15.65 -14.88
C GLN A 304 3.11 14.30 -14.21
N PRO A 305 1.89 13.73 -14.31
CA PRO A 305 1.59 12.42 -13.77
C PRO A 305 2.15 11.30 -14.64
N SER A 306 2.70 10.30 -14.01
CA SER A 306 2.93 8.98 -14.58
C SER A 306 1.98 8.01 -13.91
N TYR A 307 1.47 7.04 -14.66
CA TYR A 307 0.48 6.09 -14.17
C TYR A 307 1.04 4.68 -14.06
N ALA A 308 0.38 3.84 -13.30
CA ALA A 308 0.70 2.43 -13.20
C ALA A 308 -0.56 1.57 -13.17
N LEU A 309 -0.42 0.35 -13.65
CA LEU A 309 -1.36 -0.73 -13.45
C LEU A 309 -0.91 -1.55 -12.24
N GLU A 310 -1.80 -1.73 -11.28
CA GLU A 310 -1.51 -2.44 -10.04
C GLU A 310 -2.38 -3.68 -9.91
N GLY A 311 -1.76 -4.76 -9.41
CA GLY A 311 -2.47 -5.95 -8.96
C GLY A 311 -1.96 -6.43 -7.61
N SER A 312 -2.90 -6.89 -6.77
CA SER A 312 -2.65 -7.27 -5.39
C SER A 312 -2.92 -8.76 -5.17
N ILE A 313 -1.98 -9.46 -4.57
CA ILE A 313 -2.11 -10.83 -4.07
C ILE A 313 -2.11 -10.74 -2.54
N PHE A 314 -3.23 -11.09 -1.89
CA PHE A 314 -3.39 -10.83 -0.45
C PHE A 314 -2.54 -11.75 0.43
N VAL A 315 -2.20 -12.93 -0.05
CA VAL A 315 -1.49 -13.95 0.71
C VAL A 315 -0.22 -14.39 -0.03
N ALA A 316 0.93 -13.91 0.46
CA ALA A 316 2.25 -14.29 -0.03
C ALA A 316 3.12 -14.79 1.15
N GLY A 317 3.96 -13.95 1.74
CA GLY A 317 4.81 -14.32 2.88
C GLY A 317 4.03 -14.79 4.11
N VAL A 318 2.80 -14.30 4.31
CA VAL A 318 1.93 -14.78 5.40
C VAL A 318 1.59 -16.26 5.26
N ALA A 319 1.59 -16.83 4.05
CA ALA A 319 1.43 -18.28 3.87
C ALA A 319 2.61 -19.06 4.45
N ILE A 320 3.81 -18.53 4.32
CA ILE A 320 5.02 -19.13 4.91
C ILE A 320 5.01 -18.97 6.43
N GLN A 321 4.57 -17.82 6.95
CA GLN A 321 4.37 -17.65 8.39
C GLN A 321 3.34 -18.65 8.93
N TRP A 322 2.24 -18.87 8.22
CA TRP A 322 1.21 -19.85 8.59
C TRP A 322 1.75 -21.29 8.65
N LEU A 323 2.62 -21.70 7.71
CA LEU A 323 3.31 -23.00 7.76
C LEU A 323 4.17 -23.14 9.02
N ARG A 324 4.80 -22.06 9.48
CA ARG A 324 5.61 -22.00 10.69
C ARG A 324 4.75 -22.00 11.95
N ASP A 325 3.86 -21.02 12.06
CA ASP A 325 3.22 -20.65 13.33
C ASP A 325 1.99 -21.51 13.64
N GLN A 326 1.27 -21.97 12.62
CA GLN A 326 0.05 -22.76 12.79
C GLN A 326 0.24 -24.26 12.54
N LEU A 327 1.04 -24.61 11.53
CA LEU A 327 1.24 -26.01 11.18
C LEU A 327 2.53 -26.61 11.76
N GLY A 328 3.50 -25.80 12.17
CA GLY A 328 4.79 -26.29 12.69
C GLY A 328 5.57 -27.13 11.67
N LEU A 329 5.42 -26.86 10.37
CA LEU A 329 6.10 -27.60 9.31
C LEU A 329 7.52 -27.11 9.07
N ILE A 330 7.81 -25.88 9.46
CA ILE A 330 9.12 -25.21 9.38
C ILE A 330 9.37 -24.43 10.68
N ASP A 331 10.62 -24.23 11.04
CA ASP A 331 11.02 -23.41 12.18
C ASP A 331 11.33 -21.97 11.75
N HIS A 332 11.88 -21.81 10.54
CA HIS A 332 12.25 -20.53 9.95
C HIS A 332 11.78 -20.43 8.50
N ALA A 333 11.51 -19.22 8.02
CA ALA A 333 11.16 -19.00 6.61
C ALA A 333 12.23 -19.51 5.62
N ALA A 334 13.48 -19.48 6.02
CA ALA A 334 14.61 -20.00 5.24
C ALA A 334 14.50 -21.52 4.94
N ASP A 335 13.83 -22.30 5.80
CA ASP A 335 13.66 -23.75 5.63
C ASP A 335 12.89 -24.10 4.36
N THR A 336 12.15 -23.13 3.79
CA THR A 336 11.45 -23.29 2.50
C THR A 336 12.42 -23.51 1.34
N ALA A 337 13.61 -22.91 1.37
CA ALA A 337 14.64 -23.14 0.37
C ALA A 337 15.17 -24.57 0.42
N ASP A 338 15.37 -25.09 1.62
CA ASP A 338 15.83 -26.48 1.84
C ASP A 338 14.77 -27.49 1.39
N ALA A 339 13.49 -27.25 1.69
CA ALA A 339 12.39 -28.09 1.23
C ALA A 339 12.30 -28.10 -0.30
N PHE A 340 12.42 -26.93 -0.93
CA PHE A 340 12.46 -26.81 -2.39
C PHE A 340 13.66 -27.57 -3.01
N ALA A 341 14.83 -27.45 -2.40
CA ALA A 341 16.02 -28.16 -2.85
C ALA A 341 15.87 -29.69 -2.74
N ARG A 342 15.32 -30.19 -1.61
CA ARG A 342 15.08 -31.64 -1.41
C ARG A 342 14.07 -32.21 -2.39
N THR A 343 13.06 -31.45 -2.78
CA THR A 343 12.07 -31.88 -3.78
C THR A 343 12.51 -31.63 -5.23
N GLY A 344 13.56 -30.83 -5.44
CA GLY A 344 13.93 -30.33 -6.76
C GLY A 344 12.81 -29.51 -7.42
N GLY A 345 11.97 -28.87 -6.61
CA GLY A 345 10.78 -28.14 -7.08
C GLY A 345 9.59 -29.04 -7.47
N ASN A 346 9.70 -30.37 -7.28
CA ASN A 346 8.62 -31.30 -7.59
C ASN A 346 7.66 -31.46 -6.40
N THR A 347 6.43 -31.01 -6.54
CA THR A 347 5.41 -31.10 -5.49
C THR A 347 4.69 -32.46 -5.42
N GLY A 348 5.01 -33.38 -6.31
CA GLY A 348 4.32 -34.67 -6.39
C GLY A 348 2.84 -34.54 -6.79
N GLY A 349 2.47 -33.45 -7.46
CA GLY A 349 1.08 -33.16 -7.83
C GLY A 349 0.28 -32.43 -6.75
N VAL A 350 0.92 -32.00 -5.66
CA VAL A 350 0.27 -31.16 -4.65
C VAL A 350 0.23 -29.71 -5.15
N TYR A 351 -0.95 -29.11 -5.08
CA TYR A 351 -1.20 -27.70 -5.40
C TYR A 351 -1.84 -26.98 -4.23
N VAL A 352 -1.53 -25.70 -4.07
CA VAL A 352 -2.07 -24.85 -3.02
C VAL A 352 -2.71 -23.61 -3.64
N VAL A 353 -3.91 -23.25 -3.15
CA VAL A 353 -4.51 -21.94 -3.34
C VAL A 353 -4.55 -21.26 -1.98
N PRO A 354 -3.66 -20.30 -1.69
CA PRO A 354 -3.54 -19.72 -0.34
C PRO A 354 -4.53 -18.59 -0.11
N ALA A 355 -5.83 -18.82 -0.37
CA ALA A 355 -6.90 -17.82 -0.27
C ALA A 355 -7.38 -17.65 1.18
N PHE A 356 -6.49 -17.45 2.15
CA PHE A 356 -6.85 -17.35 3.58
C PHE A 356 -7.77 -16.18 3.89
N THR A 357 -7.62 -15.07 3.17
CA THR A 357 -8.42 -13.86 3.27
C THR A 357 -9.16 -13.53 1.97
N GLY A 358 -9.47 -14.56 1.17
CA GLY A 358 -9.99 -14.40 -0.18
C GLY A 358 -8.89 -14.30 -1.24
N LEU A 359 -9.29 -14.07 -2.49
CA LEU A 359 -8.39 -13.83 -3.62
C LEU A 359 -8.49 -12.36 -4.04
N GLY A 360 -7.34 -11.72 -4.25
CA GLY A 360 -7.20 -10.38 -4.81
C GLY A 360 -7.32 -10.37 -6.34
N ALA A 361 -6.63 -9.43 -6.97
CA ALA A 361 -6.63 -9.28 -8.42
C ALA A 361 -6.07 -10.54 -9.13
N PRO A 362 -6.59 -10.88 -10.30
CA PRO A 362 -7.72 -10.28 -11.02
C PRO A 362 -9.09 -10.85 -10.58
N HIS A 363 -9.13 -11.79 -9.64
CA HIS A 363 -10.31 -12.57 -9.30
C HIS A 363 -11.33 -11.83 -8.42
N TRP A 364 -10.84 -11.08 -7.41
CA TRP A 364 -11.63 -10.36 -6.41
C TRP A 364 -12.75 -11.24 -5.81
N GLN A 365 -12.33 -12.38 -5.23
CA GLN A 365 -13.23 -13.37 -4.60
C GLN A 365 -13.06 -13.33 -3.07
N PRO A 366 -13.82 -12.50 -2.35
CA PRO A 366 -13.64 -12.32 -0.89
C PRO A 366 -14.02 -13.55 -0.09
N HIS A 367 -14.87 -14.41 -0.64
CA HIS A 367 -15.35 -15.64 0.01
C HIS A 367 -14.52 -16.88 -0.31
N ALA A 368 -13.53 -16.80 -1.20
CA ALA A 368 -12.59 -17.89 -1.44
C ALA A 368 -11.83 -18.23 -0.15
N ARG A 369 -11.51 -19.50 0.04
CA ARG A 369 -10.73 -19.99 1.17
C ARG A 369 -9.60 -20.86 0.69
N GLY A 370 -8.56 -21.02 1.54
CA GLY A 370 -7.39 -21.82 1.25
C GLY A 370 -7.73 -23.27 0.88
N LEU A 371 -7.00 -23.81 -0.08
CA LEU A 371 -7.16 -25.20 -0.55
C LEU A 371 -5.79 -25.85 -0.73
N ILE A 372 -5.66 -27.07 -0.27
CA ILE A 372 -4.55 -27.98 -0.63
C ILE A 372 -5.16 -29.13 -1.41
N ALA A 373 -4.70 -29.38 -2.61
CA ALA A 373 -5.23 -30.43 -3.51
C ALA A 373 -4.12 -31.36 -3.98
N GLY A 374 -4.48 -32.57 -4.44
CA GLY A 374 -3.53 -33.52 -5.01
C GLY A 374 -2.74 -34.34 -3.99
N LEU A 375 -3.15 -34.39 -2.72
CA LEU A 375 -2.51 -35.21 -1.69
C LEU A 375 -2.74 -36.69 -1.95
N THR A 376 -1.65 -37.48 -1.78
CA THR A 376 -1.65 -38.94 -1.83
C THR A 376 -0.97 -39.51 -0.57
N LEU A 377 -0.96 -40.84 -0.39
CA LEU A 377 -0.36 -41.44 0.80
C LEU A 377 1.16 -41.24 0.90
N ASP A 378 1.83 -40.95 -0.21
CA ASP A 378 3.27 -40.68 -0.28
C ASP A 378 3.60 -39.18 -0.29
N SER A 379 2.60 -38.31 -0.22
CA SER A 379 2.82 -36.87 -0.05
C SER A 379 3.51 -36.58 1.29
N ASN A 380 4.55 -35.80 1.24
CA ASN A 380 5.35 -35.45 2.42
C ASN A 380 5.37 -33.93 2.69
N LYS A 381 5.91 -33.54 3.85
CA LYS A 381 5.94 -32.13 4.26
C LYS A 381 6.70 -31.23 3.30
N ASP A 382 7.81 -31.71 2.70
CA ASP A 382 8.63 -30.90 1.81
C ASP A 382 7.88 -30.58 0.50
N GLN A 383 7.07 -31.52 0.00
CA GLN A 383 6.21 -31.29 -1.16
C GLN A 383 5.11 -30.25 -0.86
N ILE A 384 4.53 -30.29 0.35
CA ILE A 384 3.53 -29.30 0.77
C ILE A 384 4.16 -27.91 0.89
N ILE A 385 5.33 -27.80 1.55
CA ILE A 385 6.08 -26.53 1.70
C ILE A 385 6.43 -25.97 0.31
N THR A 386 6.95 -26.82 -0.58
CA THR A 386 7.28 -26.44 -1.96
C THR A 386 6.04 -25.94 -2.71
N ALA A 387 4.90 -26.60 -2.56
CA ALA A 387 3.63 -26.18 -3.20
C ALA A 387 3.15 -24.81 -2.67
N PHE A 388 3.32 -24.52 -1.39
CA PHE A 388 3.03 -23.19 -0.84
C PHE A 388 3.93 -22.11 -1.45
N LEU A 389 5.23 -22.35 -1.54
CA LEU A 389 6.17 -21.42 -2.17
C LEU A 389 5.82 -21.18 -3.63
N GLN A 390 5.53 -22.23 -4.40
CA GLN A 390 5.13 -22.14 -5.81
C GLN A 390 3.78 -21.44 -6.01
N SER A 391 2.85 -21.55 -5.06
CA SER A 391 1.52 -20.96 -5.16
C SER A 391 1.56 -19.43 -5.30
N VAL A 392 2.54 -18.77 -4.68
CA VAL A 392 2.76 -17.33 -4.81
C VAL A 392 3.23 -16.98 -6.23
N ALA A 393 4.13 -17.77 -6.79
CA ALA A 393 4.60 -17.57 -8.16
C ALA A 393 3.48 -17.82 -9.20
N PHE A 394 2.61 -18.81 -8.98
CA PHE A 394 1.44 -19.05 -9.85
C PHE A 394 0.46 -17.87 -9.83
N GLN A 395 0.17 -17.30 -8.66
CA GLN A 395 -0.66 -16.10 -8.57
C GLN A 395 -0.01 -14.91 -9.28
N THR A 396 1.32 -14.72 -9.10
CA THR A 396 2.07 -13.69 -9.83
C THR A 396 1.93 -13.87 -11.35
N ARG A 397 2.08 -15.11 -11.86
CA ARG A 397 1.86 -15.39 -13.30
C ARG A 397 0.47 -14.98 -13.77
N THR A 398 -0.57 -15.37 -13.03
CA THR A 398 -1.96 -15.00 -13.37
C THR A 398 -2.11 -13.48 -13.45
N LEU A 399 -1.49 -12.77 -12.51
CA LEU A 399 -1.54 -11.32 -12.47
C LEU A 399 -0.81 -10.67 -13.65
N LEU A 400 0.41 -11.13 -13.99
CA LEU A 400 1.14 -10.62 -15.15
C LEU A 400 0.42 -10.93 -16.47
N GLN A 401 -0.24 -12.09 -16.58
CA GLN A 401 -1.07 -12.41 -17.74
C GLN A 401 -2.24 -11.42 -17.89
N ALA A 402 -2.87 -11.02 -16.78
CA ALA A 402 -3.90 -9.99 -16.79
C ALA A 402 -3.34 -8.62 -17.23
N MET A 403 -2.15 -8.25 -16.75
CA MET A 403 -1.46 -7.01 -17.18
C MET A 403 -1.17 -7.00 -18.68
N VAL A 404 -0.68 -8.11 -19.23
CA VAL A 404 -0.45 -8.26 -20.68
C VAL A 404 -1.75 -8.12 -21.47
N ALA A 405 -2.85 -8.74 -20.97
CA ALA A 405 -4.17 -8.65 -21.62
C ALA A 405 -4.72 -7.21 -21.63
N ASP A 406 -4.37 -6.40 -20.65
CA ASP A 406 -4.70 -4.97 -20.57
C ASP A 406 -3.68 -4.06 -21.31
N GLY A 407 -2.75 -4.64 -22.07
CA GLY A 407 -1.80 -3.89 -22.91
C GLY A 407 -0.58 -3.34 -22.14
N ALA A 408 -0.32 -3.83 -20.92
CA ALA A 408 0.85 -3.47 -20.10
C ALA A 408 1.83 -4.67 -20.02
N PRO A 409 2.58 -5.00 -21.09
CA PRO A 409 3.50 -6.12 -21.08
C PRO A 409 4.67 -5.86 -20.13
N VAL A 410 4.98 -6.86 -19.32
CA VAL A 410 6.11 -6.82 -18.38
C VAL A 410 7.35 -7.38 -19.08
N SER A 411 8.36 -6.56 -19.29
CA SER A 411 9.63 -6.98 -19.90
C SER A 411 10.67 -7.45 -18.89
N THR A 412 10.63 -6.86 -17.69
CA THR A 412 11.52 -7.17 -16.57
C THR A 412 10.75 -6.98 -15.27
N LEU A 413 10.84 -7.95 -14.39
CA LEU A 413 10.24 -7.87 -13.06
C LEU A 413 11.32 -7.61 -12.01
N ARG A 414 11.31 -6.44 -11.42
CA ARG A 414 12.15 -6.10 -10.26
C ARG A 414 11.45 -6.54 -8.99
N VAL A 415 12.16 -7.28 -8.14
CA VAL A 415 11.54 -7.91 -6.97
C VAL A 415 12.21 -7.47 -5.67
N ASP A 416 11.39 -7.27 -4.62
CA ASP A 416 11.84 -6.92 -3.27
C ASP A 416 10.97 -7.58 -2.19
N GLY A 417 11.28 -7.31 -0.94
CA GLY A 417 10.60 -7.86 0.23
C GLY A 417 11.18 -9.19 0.72
N GLY A 418 10.72 -9.66 1.86
CA GLY A 418 11.34 -10.76 2.61
C GLY A 418 11.39 -12.11 1.89
N MET A 419 10.46 -12.41 0.99
CA MET A 419 10.43 -13.70 0.28
C MET A 419 11.53 -13.82 -0.78
N VAL A 420 11.99 -12.70 -1.35
CA VAL A 420 12.99 -12.73 -2.44
C VAL A 420 14.42 -13.02 -1.97
N VAL A 421 14.65 -13.10 -0.66
CA VAL A 421 15.89 -13.62 -0.10
C VAL A 421 16.10 -15.10 -0.50
N ASN A 422 15.01 -15.82 -0.79
CA ASN A 422 15.06 -17.22 -1.24
C ASN A 422 15.40 -17.30 -2.74
N ASP A 423 16.61 -17.73 -3.07
CA ASP A 423 17.08 -17.88 -4.46
C ASP A 423 16.24 -18.89 -5.26
N ALA A 424 15.80 -19.98 -4.63
CA ALA A 424 14.98 -20.99 -5.28
C ALA A 424 13.61 -20.42 -5.71
N PHE A 425 13.03 -19.55 -4.88
CA PHE A 425 11.80 -18.84 -5.24
C PHE A 425 12.01 -17.89 -6.43
N CYS A 426 13.08 -17.09 -6.39
CA CYS A 426 13.39 -16.14 -7.47
C CYS A 426 13.65 -16.87 -8.79
N GLN A 427 14.37 -18.00 -8.76
CA GLN A 427 14.63 -18.80 -9.95
C GLN A 427 13.34 -19.43 -10.49
N PHE A 428 12.53 -20.04 -9.62
CA PHE A 428 11.24 -20.61 -10.02
C PHE A 428 10.29 -19.53 -10.60
N LEU A 429 10.31 -18.34 -10.03
CA LEU A 429 9.53 -17.21 -10.54
C LEU A 429 9.99 -16.82 -11.95
N CYS A 430 11.31 -16.70 -12.17
CA CYS A 430 11.89 -16.41 -13.49
C CYS A 430 11.50 -17.46 -14.54
N ASP A 431 11.67 -18.74 -14.21
CA ASP A 431 11.35 -19.85 -15.09
C ASP A 431 9.85 -19.92 -15.45
N LEU A 432 8.99 -19.64 -14.44
CA LEU A 432 7.54 -19.70 -14.64
C LEU A 432 6.99 -18.53 -15.46
N LEU A 433 7.56 -17.33 -15.27
CA LEU A 433 7.08 -16.10 -15.88
C LEU A 433 7.64 -15.88 -17.29
N ASP A 434 8.76 -16.51 -17.62
CA ASP A 434 9.54 -16.30 -18.84
C ASP A 434 9.94 -14.81 -19.04
N VAL A 435 10.26 -14.14 -17.91
CA VAL A 435 10.77 -12.76 -17.90
C VAL A 435 12.00 -12.68 -16.98
N ALA A 436 12.89 -11.72 -17.25
CA ALA A 436 14.01 -11.46 -16.38
C ALA A 436 13.52 -10.98 -14.98
N VAL A 437 13.92 -11.69 -13.94
CA VAL A 437 13.69 -11.30 -12.54
C VAL A 437 14.96 -10.67 -12.00
N GLN A 438 14.87 -9.42 -11.58
CA GLN A 438 15.98 -8.64 -11.04
C GLN A 438 15.74 -8.38 -9.55
N ARG A 439 16.67 -8.86 -8.71
CA ARG A 439 16.68 -8.60 -7.27
C ARG A 439 17.80 -7.58 -6.96
N PRO A 440 17.50 -6.45 -6.31
CA PRO A 440 18.52 -5.49 -5.88
C PRO A 440 19.42 -6.09 -4.80
N ALA A 441 20.57 -5.45 -4.57
CA ALA A 441 21.49 -5.83 -3.50
C ALA A 441 20.86 -5.58 -2.11
N ASP A 442 20.12 -4.49 -1.97
CA ASP A 442 19.26 -4.21 -0.83
C ASP A 442 17.80 -4.53 -1.22
N VAL A 443 17.17 -5.43 -0.48
CA VAL A 443 15.79 -5.87 -0.74
C VAL A 443 14.73 -4.98 -0.09
N GLU A 444 15.14 -3.94 0.61
CA GLU A 444 14.29 -2.91 1.19
C GLU A 444 14.32 -1.67 0.31
N THR A 445 13.37 -1.56 -0.61
CA THR A 445 13.35 -0.51 -1.66
C THR A 445 12.24 0.52 -1.49
N THR A 446 11.44 0.36 -0.43
CA THR A 446 10.33 1.27 -0.09
C THR A 446 10.82 2.55 0.55
#